data_3ac6bcc20f39e1aa1c8f4c8c16c96809
#
_entry.id   3ac6bcc20f39e1aa1c8f4c8c16c96809
#
_cell.length_a   1.000
_cell.length_b   1.000
_cell.length_c   1.000
_cell.angle_alpha   90.00
_cell.angle_beta   90.00
_cell.angle_gamma   90.00
#
_symmetry.space_group_name_H-M   'P 1'
#
loop_
_entity.id
_entity.type
_entity.pdbx_description
1 polymer ?
#
loop_
_entity_poly.entity_id
_entity_poly.type
_entity_poly.pdbx_seq_one_letter_code
_entity_poly.pdbx_strand_id
1 'polypeptide(L)'
;MIRILVFSFVVMVGGCTTLQPDPVRNISHTIPPASSGALAETADKLRLPPGVTAAMPLSAAQEALDWRLALVDHAITSIDIQYFIWSSDEAGILLFDRLMQAADRGVRVRLLVDDLALDGSDHNIAVYSRHPNFEIRIYNPGRVRKSALGGIGEFMLYFRALNRRMHNKLFVVDNRFAILGGRNIGNPYFGLSKKYNNRDMDLLLAGAIVPEISQAFDKYWNAELAYPGGAMSPSASIEELPERRKVLEMYLEQHSETLSSYPMQRQDWKNLFKLLPQRVDIGKGHFLQDIPVSHDGRELKLVDMIDQIAGESHEELILVSPYFIPTEGLLESIAEQVSRGVKVKILTGSLGSNNHTAVHSHYRKYRRKILAAGAELYEFRHDPSEHIRAISD
;
A
#
# COMPACT_ATOMS: atom_id res chain seq x y z
N MET A 1 -64.12 8.39 -24.74
CA MET A 1 -63.67 8.84 -23.43
C MET A 1 -62.50 7.92 -22.99
N ILE A 2 -61.28 8.36 -23.23
CA ILE A 2 -60.05 7.64 -22.88
C ILE A 2 -59.64 8.13 -21.48
N ARG A 3 -59.63 7.21 -20.48
CA ARG A 3 -59.13 7.48 -19.14
C ARG A 3 -57.61 7.27 -19.14
N ILE A 4 -56.84 8.37 -19.00
CA ILE A 4 -55.41 8.36 -18.78
C ILE A 4 -55.20 8.03 -17.30
N LEU A 5 -54.63 6.85 -17.02
CA LEU A 5 -54.12 6.48 -15.69
C LEU A 5 -52.72 7.11 -15.52
N VAL A 6 -52.63 8.14 -14.69
CA VAL A 6 -51.36 8.70 -14.25
C VAL A 6 -50.84 7.82 -13.13
N PHE A 7 -49.78 7.05 -13.40
CA PHE A 7 -49.06 6.30 -12.40
C PHE A 7 -48.07 7.26 -11.70
N SER A 8 -48.43 7.72 -10.50
CA SER A 8 -47.50 8.46 -9.64
C SER A 8 -46.42 7.48 -9.11
N PHE A 9 -45.23 7.57 -9.69
CA PHE A 9 -44.04 6.86 -9.19
C PHE A 9 -43.53 7.63 -7.96
N VAL A 10 -43.93 7.19 -6.78
CA VAL A 10 -43.33 7.67 -5.52
C VAL A 10 -41.94 7.08 -5.44
N VAL A 11 -40.93 7.85 -5.85
CA VAL A 11 -39.51 7.53 -5.56
C VAL A 11 -39.33 7.69 -4.06
N MET A 12 -39.35 6.58 -3.34
CA MET A 12 -38.80 6.56 -1.97
C MET A 12 -37.31 6.85 -2.10
N VAL A 13 -36.90 8.08 -1.84
CA VAL A 13 -35.52 8.45 -1.63
C VAL A 13 -35.12 7.88 -0.28
N GLY A 14 -34.77 6.60 -0.26
CA GLY A 14 -34.05 6.01 0.86
C GLY A 14 -32.77 6.84 1.05
N GLY A 15 -32.60 7.42 2.24
CA GLY A 15 -31.54 8.39 2.51
C GLY A 15 -30.16 7.90 2.09
N CYS A 16 -29.70 8.35 0.92
CA CYS A 16 -28.32 8.24 0.53
C CYS A 16 -27.50 9.11 1.49
N THR A 17 -26.75 8.50 2.38
CA THR A 17 -25.75 9.25 3.15
C THR A 17 -24.64 9.64 2.17
N THR A 18 -24.58 10.93 1.84
CA THR A 18 -23.50 11.51 1.06
C THR A 18 -22.44 12.03 2.02
N LEU A 19 -21.18 11.85 1.68
CA LEU A 19 -20.08 12.46 2.42
C LEU A 19 -20.16 13.99 2.35
N GLN A 20 -19.73 14.64 3.43
CA GLN A 20 -19.62 16.09 3.48
C GLN A 20 -18.65 16.56 2.38
N PRO A 21 -19.00 17.55 1.54
CA PRO A 21 -18.19 17.92 0.37
C PRO A 21 -16.79 18.44 0.72
N ASP A 22 -16.65 19.14 1.82
CA ASP A 22 -15.41 19.82 2.24
C ASP A 22 -15.19 19.70 3.76
N PRO A 23 -14.72 18.52 4.23
CA PRO A 23 -14.44 18.37 5.65
C PRO A 23 -13.19 19.18 6.03
N VAL A 24 -13.17 19.67 7.27
CA VAL A 24 -11.97 20.32 7.83
C VAL A 24 -10.82 19.33 7.84
N ARG A 25 -9.70 19.69 7.18
CA ARG A 25 -8.47 18.91 7.13
C ARG A 25 -7.40 19.59 7.95
N ASN A 26 -6.93 18.95 9.00
CA ASN A 26 -5.80 19.46 9.77
C ASN A 26 -4.50 19.13 9.03
N ILE A 27 -3.80 20.17 8.57
CA ILE A 27 -2.48 19.99 7.97
C ILE A 27 -1.52 19.49 9.03
N SER A 28 -0.82 18.39 8.72
CA SER A 28 0.22 17.87 9.62
C SER A 28 1.40 17.33 8.82
N HIS A 29 2.57 17.41 9.42
CA HIS A 29 3.82 17.03 8.78
C HIS A 29 4.53 15.95 9.56
N THR A 30 5.50 15.32 8.90
CA THR A 30 6.38 14.34 9.54
C THR A 30 7.08 14.92 10.75
N ILE A 31 7.32 14.07 11.75
CA ILE A 31 8.09 14.39 12.94
C ILE A 31 9.58 14.15 12.64
N PRO A 32 10.52 14.99 13.16
CA PRO A 32 11.94 14.71 13.03
C PRO A 32 12.32 13.28 13.47
N PRO A 33 13.42 12.71 12.95
CA PRO A 33 13.86 11.37 13.35
C PRO A 33 14.01 11.23 14.85
N ALA A 34 13.49 10.13 15.42
CA ALA A 34 13.64 9.85 16.84
C ALA A 34 15.13 9.81 17.24
N SER A 35 15.48 10.51 18.33
CA SER A 35 16.85 10.59 18.83
C SER A 35 17.20 9.50 19.84
N SER A 36 16.24 8.68 20.26
CA SER A 36 16.40 7.62 21.25
C SER A 36 15.51 6.42 20.94
N GLY A 37 15.62 5.37 21.74
CA GLY A 37 14.84 4.15 21.61
C GLY A 37 15.48 3.10 20.71
N ALA A 38 14.91 1.88 20.74
CA ALA A 38 15.50 0.73 20.06
C ALA A 38 15.68 0.91 18.56
N LEU A 39 14.77 1.64 17.88
CA LEU A 39 14.87 1.90 16.44
C LEU A 39 16.01 2.89 16.15
N ALA A 40 16.14 3.97 16.93
CA ALA A 40 17.26 4.90 16.78
C ALA A 40 18.60 4.19 17.01
N GLU A 41 18.74 3.43 18.10
CA GLU A 41 19.94 2.64 18.38
C GLU A 41 20.27 1.62 17.27
N THR A 42 19.24 0.99 16.69
CA THR A 42 19.41 0.02 15.60
C THR A 42 19.88 0.71 14.32
N ALA A 43 19.29 1.86 13.97
CA ALA A 43 19.72 2.67 12.83
C ALA A 43 21.16 3.19 13.01
N ASP A 44 21.51 3.67 14.21
CA ASP A 44 22.84 4.20 14.52
C ASP A 44 23.94 3.11 14.46
N LYS A 45 23.60 1.84 14.80
CA LYS A 45 24.51 0.68 14.65
C LYS A 45 24.87 0.38 13.20
N LEU A 46 24.09 0.82 12.22
CA LEU A 46 24.42 0.70 10.80
C LEU A 46 25.63 1.58 10.41
N ARG A 47 25.96 2.62 11.19
CA ARG A 47 27.08 3.55 10.98
C ARG A 47 27.15 4.12 9.57
N LEU A 48 26.00 4.51 9.04
CA LEU A 48 25.87 5.01 7.67
C LEU A 48 26.56 6.39 7.54
N PRO A 49 27.40 6.58 6.52
CA PRO A 49 27.92 7.91 6.18
C PRO A 49 26.77 8.87 5.79
N PRO A 50 26.96 10.20 5.88
CA PRO A 50 26.00 11.16 5.38
C PRO A 50 25.61 10.91 3.90
N GLY A 51 24.33 11.02 3.57
CA GLY A 51 23.82 10.80 2.22
C GLY A 51 23.74 9.33 1.79
N VAL A 52 23.99 8.38 2.69
CA VAL A 52 23.96 6.94 2.40
C VAL A 52 22.70 6.30 2.99
N THR A 53 22.18 5.34 2.26
CA THR A 53 21.00 4.52 2.58
C THR A 53 21.43 3.07 2.78
N ALA A 54 20.86 2.42 3.77
CA ALA A 54 20.86 0.96 3.90
C ALA A 54 19.54 0.39 3.41
N ALA A 55 19.61 -0.69 2.64
CA ALA A 55 18.45 -1.38 2.09
C ALA A 55 18.54 -2.89 2.33
N MET A 56 17.45 -3.51 2.74
CA MET A 56 17.32 -4.95 2.88
C MET A 56 16.08 -5.45 2.17
N PRO A 57 16.20 -6.39 1.20
CA PRO A 57 15.04 -7.01 0.56
C PRO A 57 14.24 -7.86 1.55
N LEU A 58 12.92 -7.69 1.54
CA LEU A 58 11.95 -8.48 2.28
C LEU A 58 11.16 -9.34 1.28
N SER A 59 11.73 -10.47 0.87
CA SER A 59 11.12 -11.37 -0.12
C SER A 59 10.15 -12.36 0.51
N ALA A 60 10.49 -12.90 1.70
CA ALA A 60 9.63 -13.82 2.42
C ALA A 60 8.41 -13.09 3.03
N ALA A 61 7.24 -13.73 2.88
CA ALA A 61 5.97 -13.16 3.34
C ALA A 61 5.94 -12.97 4.86
N GLN A 62 6.40 -13.98 5.61
CA GLN A 62 6.46 -13.92 7.07
C GLN A 62 7.39 -12.81 7.54
N GLU A 63 8.61 -12.75 7.02
CA GLU A 63 9.58 -11.72 7.40
C GLU A 63 9.07 -10.30 7.12
N ALA A 64 8.33 -10.12 6.02
CA ALA A 64 7.76 -8.84 5.66
C ALA A 64 6.71 -8.32 6.68
N LEU A 65 5.93 -9.21 7.31
CA LEU A 65 5.02 -8.84 8.39
C LEU A 65 5.76 -8.71 9.72
N ASP A 66 6.70 -9.60 10.02
CA ASP A 66 7.51 -9.55 11.24
C ASP A 66 8.24 -8.20 11.37
N TRP A 67 8.83 -7.69 10.29
CA TRP A 67 9.45 -6.36 10.30
C TRP A 67 8.46 -5.23 10.55
N ARG A 68 7.25 -5.30 9.97
CA ARG A 68 6.21 -4.30 10.25
C ARG A 68 5.79 -4.31 11.73
N LEU A 69 5.56 -5.51 12.29
CA LEU A 69 5.22 -5.68 13.70
C LEU A 69 6.38 -5.21 14.59
N ALA A 70 7.62 -5.57 14.27
CA ALA A 70 8.79 -5.17 15.03
C ALA A 70 8.97 -3.64 15.07
N LEU A 71 8.81 -2.97 13.94
CA LEU A 71 8.88 -1.52 13.87
C LEU A 71 7.76 -0.86 14.69
N VAL A 72 6.51 -1.34 14.59
CA VAL A 72 5.38 -0.82 15.38
C VAL A 72 5.57 -1.05 16.87
N ASP A 73 6.04 -2.23 17.26
CA ASP A 73 6.26 -2.57 18.67
C ASP A 73 7.29 -1.66 19.35
N HIS A 74 8.26 -1.14 18.58
CA HIS A 74 9.34 -0.31 19.09
C HIS A 74 9.23 1.17 18.73
N ALA A 75 8.18 1.57 18.02
CA ALA A 75 7.89 2.97 17.73
C ALA A 75 7.70 3.77 19.02
N ILE A 76 8.28 4.98 19.07
CA ILE A 76 8.19 5.91 20.22
C ILE A 76 7.68 7.30 19.84
N THR A 77 7.77 7.72 18.57
CA THR A 77 7.37 9.07 18.15
C THR A 77 6.26 9.06 17.11
N SER A 78 6.45 8.36 15.98
CA SER A 78 5.51 8.43 14.86
C SER A 78 5.51 7.18 13.98
N ILE A 79 4.33 6.90 13.43
CA ILE A 79 4.12 5.88 12.40
C ILE A 79 3.28 6.52 11.31
N ASP A 80 3.81 6.58 10.08
CA ASP A 80 3.15 7.14 8.91
C ASP A 80 2.99 6.04 7.85
N ILE A 81 1.74 5.73 7.49
CA ILE A 81 1.39 4.54 6.69
C ILE A 81 0.49 4.93 5.54
N GLN A 82 0.82 4.42 4.34
CA GLN A 82 0.06 4.64 3.13
C GLN A 82 -0.08 3.33 2.35
N TYR A 83 -1.32 2.89 2.11
CA TYR A 83 -1.60 1.64 1.37
C TYR A 83 -2.77 1.79 0.39
N PHE A 84 -2.69 1.04 -0.71
CA PHE A 84 -3.78 0.91 -1.67
C PHE A 84 -4.86 -0.05 -1.16
N ILE A 85 -4.47 -1.24 -0.64
CA ILE A 85 -5.39 -2.21 -0.05
C ILE A 85 -5.05 -2.39 1.43
N TRP A 86 -6.10 -2.34 2.27
CA TRP A 86 -6.06 -2.76 3.66
C TRP A 86 -7.26 -3.65 3.94
N SER A 87 -7.03 -4.96 4.05
CA SER A 87 -8.07 -5.95 4.28
C SER A 87 -8.41 -6.07 5.76
N SER A 88 -9.69 -6.37 6.06
CA SER A 88 -10.15 -6.71 7.41
C SER A 88 -10.04 -8.21 7.68
N ASP A 89 -8.94 -8.82 7.22
CA ASP A 89 -8.56 -10.21 7.48
C ASP A 89 -7.53 -10.31 8.64
N GLU A 90 -7.05 -11.52 8.92
CA GLU A 90 -6.20 -11.80 10.08
C GLU A 90 -4.93 -10.94 10.09
N ALA A 91 -4.24 -10.82 8.96
CA ALA A 91 -3.04 -9.98 8.86
C ALA A 91 -3.35 -8.49 9.05
N GLY A 92 -4.41 -8.02 8.41
CA GLY A 92 -4.82 -6.61 8.48
C GLY A 92 -5.28 -6.21 9.87
N ILE A 93 -6.05 -7.08 10.55
CA ILE A 93 -6.53 -6.82 11.90
C ILE A 93 -5.39 -6.92 12.92
N LEU A 94 -4.47 -7.88 12.79
CA LEU A 94 -3.30 -7.99 13.67
C LEU A 94 -2.44 -6.72 13.61
N LEU A 95 -2.12 -6.24 12.41
CA LEU A 95 -1.32 -5.03 12.26
C LEU A 95 -2.08 -3.79 12.75
N PHE A 96 -3.38 -3.70 12.48
CA PHE A 96 -4.22 -2.59 12.94
C PHE A 96 -4.28 -2.51 14.47
N ASP A 97 -4.48 -3.64 15.15
CA ASP A 97 -4.46 -3.71 16.61
C ASP A 97 -3.13 -3.26 17.21
N ARG A 98 -1.99 -3.69 16.60
CA ARG A 98 -0.65 -3.22 17.02
C ARG A 98 -0.46 -1.71 16.83
N LEU A 99 -1.02 -1.14 15.78
CA LEU A 99 -1.01 0.32 15.55
C LEU A 99 -1.83 1.04 16.62
N MET A 100 -2.99 0.51 16.99
CA MET A 100 -3.79 1.05 18.09
C MET A 100 -3.04 0.99 19.42
N GLN A 101 -2.37 -0.13 19.72
CA GLN A 101 -1.51 -0.25 20.90
C GLN A 101 -0.33 0.73 20.88
N ALA A 102 0.22 1.05 19.69
CA ALA A 102 1.25 2.07 19.56
C ALA A 102 0.69 3.47 19.88
N ALA A 103 -0.51 3.78 19.39
CA ALA A 103 -1.19 5.03 19.68
C ALA A 103 -1.49 5.19 21.18
N ASP A 104 -1.87 4.10 21.88
CA ASP A 104 -2.05 4.09 23.34
C ASP A 104 -0.76 4.42 24.10
N ARG A 105 0.39 4.03 23.57
CA ARG A 105 1.71 4.39 24.13
C ARG A 105 2.11 5.85 23.85
N GLY A 106 1.27 6.62 23.15
CA GLY A 106 1.53 8.02 22.81
C GLY A 106 2.21 8.22 21.46
N VAL A 107 2.40 7.16 20.67
CA VAL A 107 2.94 7.26 19.31
C VAL A 107 1.91 7.89 18.39
N ARG A 108 2.28 8.93 17.64
CA ARG A 108 1.40 9.50 16.61
C ARG A 108 1.29 8.55 15.42
N VAL A 109 0.10 8.05 15.13
CA VAL A 109 -0.17 7.17 13.99
C VAL A 109 -1.02 7.90 12.94
N ARG A 110 -0.54 7.95 11.70
CA ARG A 110 -1.28 8.46 10.55
C ARG A 110 -1.43 7.32 9.53
N LEU A 111 -2.66 6.94 9.24
CA LEU A 111 -3.01 5.87 8.30
C LEU A 111 -3.78 6.43 7.12
N LEU A 112 -3.19 6.40 5.92
CA LEU A 112 -3.80 6.79 4.65
C LEU A 112 -4.09 5.56 3.80
N VAL A 113 -5.36 5.31 3.47
CA VAL A 113 -5.80 4.15 2.68
C VAL A 113 -6.65 4.60 1.50
N ASP A 114 -6.50 3.96 0.34
CA ASP A 114 -7.37 4.21 -0.81
C ASP A 114 -8.76 3.60 -0.57
N ASP A 115 -9.82 4.33 -0.95
CA ASP A 115 -11.21 3.89 -0.75
C ASP A 115 -11.61 2.67 -1.59
N LEU A 116 -10.96 2.45 -2.73
CA LEU A 116 -11.37 1.40 -3.67
C LEU A 116 -11.30 0.00 -3.07
N ALA A 117 -10.33 -0.23 -2.21
CA ALA A 117 -10.04 -1.55 -1.65
C ALA A 117 -9.92 -1.50 -0.11
N LEU A 118 -10.67 -0.59 0.51
CA LEU A 118 -10.82 -0.52 1.95
C LEU A 118 -11.98 -1.41 2.38
N ASP A 119 -11.66 -2.44 3.12
CA ASP A 119 -12.65 -3.34 3.72
C ASP A 119 -12.95 -2.88 5.16
N GLY A 120 -14.04 -2.15 5.32
CA GLY A 120 -14.44 -1.63 6.61
C GLY A 120 -15.66 -0.70 6.55
N SER A 121 -16.35 -0.51 7.68
CA SER A 121 -17.48 0.42 7.73
C SER A 121 -17.00 1.86 8.01
N ASP A 122 -17.64 2.82 7.34
CA ASP A 122 -17.40 4.26 7.57
C ASP A 122 -17.50 4.65 9.04
N HIS A 123 -18.46 4.05 9.75
CA HIS A 123 -18.67 4.31 11.18
C HIS A 123 -17.49 3.83 12.02
N ASN A 124 -16.98 2.60 11.79
CA ASN A 124 -15.83 2.08 12.51
C ASN A 124 -14.57 2.90 12.24
N ILE A 125 -14.33 3.29 10.98
CA ILE A 125 -13.22 4.18 10.61
C ILE A 125 -13.29 5.49 11.41
N ALA A 126 -14.49 6.07 11.48
CA ALA A 126 -14.70 7.31 12.21
C ALA A 126 -14.49 7.13 13.72
N VAL A 127 -14.93 6.01 14.32
CA VAL A 127 -14.70 5.71 15.76
C VAL A 127 -13.20 5.57 16.05
N TYR A 128 -12.46 4.78 15.26
CA TYR A 128 -11.00 4.65 15.46
C TYR A 128 -10.26 5.97 15.30
N SER A 129 -10.73 6.83 14.39
CA SER A 129 -10.16 8.19 14.18
C SER A 129 -10.46 9.17 15.33
N ARG A 130 -11.25 8.77 16.36
CA ARG A 130 -11.45 9.57 17.57
C ARG A 130 -10.31 9.38 18.58
N HIS A 131 -9.46 8.37 18.42
CA HIS A 131 -8.30 8.21 19.28
C HIS A 131 -7.34 9.39 19.11
N PRO A 132 -6.85 10.05 20.20
CA PRO A 132 -6.08 11.30 20.11
C PRO A 132 -4.77 11.18 19.33
N ASN A 133 -4.17 9.99 19.30
CA ASN A 133 -2.91 9.72 18.61
C ASN A 133 -3.07 8.88 17.33
N PHE A 134 -4.31 8.63 16.86
CA PHE A 134 -4.57 7.79 15.70
C PHE A 134 -5.48 8.51 14.70
N GLU A 135 -4.94 8.93 13.57
CA GLU A 135 -5.71 9.59 12.51
C GLU A 135 -5.74 8.70 11.27
N ILE A 136 -6.95 8.44 10.75
CA ILE A 136 -7.16 7.74 9.49
C ILE A 136 -7.61 8.77 8.45
N ARG A 137 -7.08 8.68 7.22
CA ARG A 137 -7.61 9.37 6.04
C ARG A 137 -7.88 8.37 4.93
N ILE A 138 -8.97 8.61 4.22
CA ILE A 138 -9.37 7.81 3.06
C ILE A 138 -9.08 8.61 1.80
N TYR A 139 -8.28 8.03 0.89
CA TYR A 139 -7.93 8.71 -0.33
C TYR A 139 -9.02 8.54 -1.40
N ASN A 140 -9.49 9.66 -1.93
CA ASN A 140 -10.49 9.75 -2.99
C ASN A 140 -11.76 8.90 -2.75
N PRO A 141 -12.46 9.08 -1.62
CA PRO A 141 -13.66 8.31 -1.33
C PRO A 141 -14.81 8.65 -2.28
N GLY A 142 -15.56 7.64 -2.70
CA GLY A 142 -16.85 7.84 -3.37
C GLY A 142 -17.80 8.59 -2.44
N ARG A 143 -18.56 9.52 -2.98
CA ARG A 143 -19.49 10.35 -2.20
C ARG A 143 -20.76 9.60 -1.77
N VAL A 144 -21.20 8.64 -2.59
CA VAL A 144 -22.38 7.84 -2.32
C VAL A 144 -21.98 6.53 -1.67
N ARG A 145 -22.20 6.42 -0.35
CA ARG A 145 -21.65 5.32 0.47
C ARG A 145 -22.55 4.10 0.65
N LYS A 146 -23.87 4.26 0.74
CA LYS A 146 -24.78 3.18 1.17
C LYS A 146 -25.72 2.67 0.07
N SER A 147 -25.60 3.12 -1.16
CA SER A 147 -26.49 2.73 -2.25
C SER A 147 -25.69 2.14 -3.40
N ALA A 148 -25.87 0.85 -3.68
CA ALA A 148 -25.23 0.20 -4.84
C ALA A 148 -25.63 0.87 -6.16
N LEU A 149 -26.90 1.23 -6.32
CA LEU A 149 -27.39 1.94 -7.52
C LEU A 149 -26.84 3.37 -7.60
N GLY A 150 -26.77 4.08 -6.47
CA GLY A 150 -26.18 5.40 -6.39
C GLY A 150 -24.69 5.38 -6.69
N GLY A 151 -23.96 4.38 -6.18
CA GLY A 151 -22.53 4.18 -6.46
C GLY A 151 -22.24 3.88 -7.94
N ILE A 152 -23.10 3.08 -8.60
CA ILE A 152 -22.98 2.83 -10.05
C ILE A 152 -23.24 4.12 -10.83
N GLY A 153 -24.26 4.91 -10.45
CA GLY A 153 -24.56 6.20 -11.06
C GLY A 153 -23.41 7.19 -10.89
N GLU A 154 -22.83 7.29 -9.69
CA GLU A 154 -21.66 8.12 -9.41
C GLU A 154 -20.44 7.67 -10.21
N PHE A 155 -20.16 6.36 -10.28
CA PHE A 155 -19.06 5.82 -11.07
C PHE A 155 -19.21 6.14 -12.56
N MET A 156 -20.42 6.02 -13.13
CA MET A 156 -20.65 6.36 -14.54
C MET A 156 -20.47 7.85 -14.84
N LEU A 157 -20.91 8.72 -13.93
CA LEU A 157 -20.86 10.17 -14.12
C LEU A 157 -19.46 10.74 -13.84
N TYR A 158 -18.74 10.18 -12.87
CA TYR A 158 -17.46 10.69 -12.38
C TYR A 158 -16.30 9.70 -12.54
N PHE A 159 -16.40 8.81 -13.53
CA PHE A 159 -15.41 7.74 -13.77
C PHE A 159 -13.96 8.22 -13.73
N ARG A 160 -13.64 9.34 -14.41
CA ARG A 160 -12.28 9.88 -14.44
C ARG A 160 -11.80 10.37 -13.06
N ALA A 161 -12.71 10.99 -12.29
CA ALA A 161 -12.38 11.49 -10.96
C ALA A 161 -12.20 10.34 -9.96
N LEU A 162 -13.11 9.36 -9.98
CA LEU A 162 -13.04 8.18 -9.10
C LEU A 162 -11.90 7.22 -9.46
N ASN A 163 -11.38 7.30 -10.68
CA ASN A 163 -10.27 6.45 -11.13
C ASN A 163 -8.88 7.02 -10.78
N ARG A 164 -8.80 8.15 -10.09
CA ARG A 164 -7.56 8.72 -9.55
C ARG A 164 -7.21 8.01 -8.26
N ARG A 165 -6.47 6.89 -8.34
CA ARG A 165 -6.18 6.03 -7.21
C ARG A 165 -4.76 6.20 -6.70
N MET A 166 -4.60 6.01 -5.42
CA MET A 166 -3.32 6.03 -4.72
C MET A 166 -2.78 4.60 -4.63
N HIS A 167 -1.88 4.23 -5.55
CA HIS A 167 -1.33 2.87 -5.57
C HIS A 167 -0.04 2.72 -4.74
N ASN A 168 0.38 3.75 -4.04
CA ASN A 168 1.58 3.77 -3.19
C ASN A 168 1.44 2.81 -2.00
N LYS A 169 2.55 2.22 -1.60
CA LYS A 169 2.67 1.39 -0.41
C LYS A 169 3.90 1.83 0.38
N LEU A 170 3.66 2.38 1.54
CA LEU A 170 4.67 3.05 2.33
C LEU A 170 4.38 2.86 3.82
N PHE A 171 5.44 2.59 4.60
CA PHE A 171 5.36 2.37 6.03
C PHE A 171 6.61 2.99 6.68
N VAL A 172 6.47 4.14 7.32
CA VAL A 172 7.57 4.86 7.97
C VAL A 172 7.38 4.86 9.48
N VAL A 173 8.44 4.54 10.22
CA VAL A 173 8.41 4.50 11.68
C VAL A 173 9.53 5.33 12.27
N ASP A 174 9.17 6.22 13.20
CA ASP A 174 10.06 7.13 13.92
C ASP A 174 10.96 7.98 13.01
N ASN A 175 10.60 8.07 11.73
CA ASN A 175 11.42 8.67 10.67
C ASN A 175 12.88 8.12 10.65
N ARG A 176 13.06 6.87 11.12
CA ARG A 176 14.31 6.13 11.15
C ARG A 176 14.34 4.96 10.18
N PHE A 177 13.20 4.31 10.01
CA PHE A 177 13.00 3.19 9.08
C PHE A 177 11.82 3.42 8.16
N ALA A 178 11.94 2.91 6.94
CA ALA A 178 10.83 2.84 6.01
C ALA A 178 10.73 1.45 5.36
N ILE A 179 9.52 1.01 5.07
CA ILE A 179 9.27 -0.15 4.21
C ILE A 179 8.52 0.34 2.98
N LEU A 180 9.06 0.07 1.80
CA LEU A 180 8.45 0.34 0.50
C LEU A 180 8.39 -0.95 -0.31
N GLY A 181 7.36 -1.12 -1.13
CA GLY A 181 7.29 -2.29 -2.01
C GLY A 181 5.96 -2.51 -2.68
N GLY A 182 5.74 -3.74 -3.11
CA GLY A 182 4.53 -4.15 -3.80
C GLY A 182 3.43 -4.67 -2.89
N ARG A 183 3.76 -5.18 -1.68
CA ARG A 183 2.78 -5.76 -0.76
C ARG A 183 1.77 -4.75 -0.26
N ASN A 184 0.48 -5.12 -0.36
CA ASN A 184 -0.58 -4.48 0.41
C ASN A 184 -0.72 -5.16 1.79
N ILE A 185 -1.69 -4.73 2.58
CA ILE A 185 -1.99 -5.34 3.88
C ILE A 185 -3.18 -6.29 3.74
N GLY A 186 -2.94 -7.58 3.96
CA GLY A 186 -3.93 -8.64 3.89
C GLY A 186 -3.28 -10.03 3.77
N ASN A 187 -4.03 -11.07 4.11
CA ASN A 187 -3.58 -12.46 4.15
C ASN A 187 -2.81 -12.95 2.91
N PRO A 188 -3.25 -12.60 1.66
CA PRO A 188 -2.53 -13.07 0.47
C PRO A 188 -1.12 -12.52 0.34
N TYR A 189 -0.78 -11.45 1.03
CA TYR A 189 0.54 -10.82 0.97
C TYR A 189 1.50 -11.33 2.05
N PHE A 190 0.97 -12.05 3.06
CA PHE A 190 1.73 -12.53 4.21
C PHE A 190 1.65 -14.04 4.43
N GLY A 191 1.30 -14.81 3.39
CA GLY A 191 1.31 -16.27 3.43
C GLY A 191 0.14 -16.90 4.19
N LEU A 192 -0.88 -16.14 4.57
CA LEU A 192 -1.99 -16.59 5.40
C LEU A 192 -3.24 -17.00 4.61
N SER A 193 -3.28 -16.77 3.30
CA SER A 193 -4.45 -17.10 2.50
C SER A 193 -4.47 -18.59 2.11
N LYS A 194 -5.61 -19.25 2.34
CA LYS A 194 -5.84 -20.65 1.95
C LYS A 194 -6.10 -20.84 0.45
N LYS A 195 -6.37 -19.76 -0.29
CA LYS A 195 -6.70 -19.85 -1.73
C LYS A 195 -5.49 -19.59 -2.61
N TYR A 196 -4.76 -18.53 -2.37
CA TYR A 196 -3.55 -18.14 -3.09
C TYR A 196 -2.76 -17.15 -2.25
N ASN A 197 -1.45 -17.14 -2.39
CA ASN A 197 -0.58 -16.14 -1.82
C ASN A 197 0.20 -15.43 -2.93
N ASN A 198 0.33 -14.12 -2.80
CA ASN A 198 1.07 -13.31 -3.75
C ASN A 198 2.57 -13.45 -3.50
N ARG A 199 3.33 -13.58 -4.57
CA ARG A 199 4.77 -13.42 -4.51
C ARG A 199 5.08 -11.94 -4.76
N ASP A 200 5.69 -11.30 -3.79
CA ASP A 200 5.96 -9.88 -3.82
C ASP A 200 7.28 -9.56 -3.09
N MET A 201 7.79 -8.35 -3.23
CA MET A 201 9.00 -7.90 -2.57
C MET A 201 8.82 -6.49 -2.03
N ASP A 202 9.29 -6.29 -0.80
CA ASP A 202 9.48 -4.97 -0.21
C ASP A 202 10.95 -4.71 0.07
N LEU A 203 11.30 -3.48 0.37
CA LEU A 203 12.60 -3.05 0.87
C LEU A 203 12.43 -2.42 2.25
N LEU A 204 13.15 -2.93 3.24
CA LEU A 204 13.39 -2.21 4.48
C LEU A 204 14.54 -1.24 4.27
N LEU A 205 14.31 0.02 4.59
CA LEU A 205 15.21 1.13 4.33
C LEU A 205 15.56 1.88 5.62
N ALA A 206 16.80 2.33 5.73
CA ALA A 206 17.26 3.22 6.78
C ALA A 206 18.25 4.24 6.23
N GLY A 207 18.46 5.36 6.91
CA GLY A 207 19.43 6.38 6.52
C GLY A 207 18.84 7.52 5.68
N ALA A 208 19.62 8.05 4.75
CA ALA A 208 19.36 9.34 4.10
C ALA A 208 18.03 9.41 3.32
N ILE A 209 17.53 8.30 2.79
CA ILE A 209 16.31 8.26 1.99
C ILE A 209 15.02 8.40 2.82
N VAL A 210 15.06 8.03 4.13
CA VAL A 210 13.83 7.95 4.96
C VAL A 210 13.14 9.31 5.10
N PRO A 211 13.83 10.44 5.35
CA PRO A 211 13.20 11.75 5.37
C PRO A 211 12.52 12.14 4.05
N GLU A 212 13.08 11.75 2.89
CA GLU A 212 12.48 12.00 1.57
C GLU A 212 11.14 11.25 1.43
N ILE A 213 11.13 9.98 1.86
CA ILE A 213 9.93 9.14 1.88
C ILE A 213 8.86 9.74 2.79
N SER A 214 9.25 10.24 3.97
CA SER A 214 8.33 10.88 4.91
C SER A 214 7.72 12.17 4.34
N GLN A 215 8.51 13.00 3.66
CA GLN A 215 8.00 14.19 2.97
C GLN A 215 7.05 13.82 1.82
N ALA A 216 7.33 12.72 1.16
CA ALA A 216 6.48 12.20 0.11
C ALA A 216 5.11 11.74 0.64
N PHE A 217 5.09 11.07 1.80
CA PHE A 217 3.86 10.77 2.52
C PHE A 217 3.06 12.04 2.84
N ASP A 218 3.71 13.08 3.37
CA ASP A 218 3.05 14.34 3.74
C ASP A 218 2.32 15.00 2.55
N LYS A 219 2.84 14.87 1.32
CA LYS A 219 2.18 15.38 0.11
C LYS A 219 0.83 14.70 -0.12
N TYR A 220 0.76 13.36 0.02
CA TYR A 220 -0.48 12.62 -0.12
C TYR A 220 -1.41 12.81 1.08
N TRP A 221 -0.87 12.83 2.29
CA TRP A 221 -1.62 13.05 3.51
C TRP A 221 -2.36 14.39 3.52
N ASN A 222 -1.70 15.45 3.07
CA ASN A 222 -2.27 16.79 3.03
C ASN A 222 -2.98 17.12 1.70
N ALA A 223 -3.08 16.15 0.79
CA ALA A 223 -3.76 16.35 -0.49
C ALA A 223 -5.27 16.56 -0.30
N GLU A 224 -5.87 17.28 -1.24
CA GLU A 224 -7.31 17.55 -1.27
C GLU A 224 -8.16 16.27 -1.29
N LEU A 225 -7.66 15.21 -1.94
CA LEU A 225 -8.31 13.90 -2.01
C LEU A 225 -8.18 13.04 -0.75
N ALA A 226 -7.37 13.45 0.23
CA ALA A 226 -7.23 12.73 1.51
C ALA A 226 -8.31 13.17 2.49
N TYR A 227 -9.41 12.40 2.54
CA TYR A 227 -10.59 12.69 3.33
C TYR A 227 -10.42 12.22 4.79
N PRO A 228 -10.67 13.06 5.81
CA PRO A 228 -10.55 12.67 7.21
C PRO A 228 -11.52 11.54 7.60
N GLY A 229 -11.00 10.45 8.15
CA GLY A 229 -11.80 9.30 8.59
C GLY A 229 -12.84 9.67 9.64
N GLY A 230 -12.52 10.59 10.55
CA GLY A 230 -13.48 11.11 11.53
C GLY A 230 -14.72 11.81 10.94
N ALA A 231 -14.63 12.28 9.69
CA ALA A 231 -15.75 12.89 8.97
C ALA A 231 -16.58 11.87 8.16
N MET A 232 -16.17 10.60 8.07
CA MET A 232 -16.91 9.54 7.41
C MET A 232 -18.26 9.24 8.09
N SER A 233 -18.32 9.40 9.41
CA SER A 233 -19.55 9.26 10.19
C SER A 233 -19.57 10.29 11.33
N PRO A 234 -20.32 11.40 11.17
CA PRO A 234 -20.42 12.44 12.18
C PRO A 234 -20.97 11.97 13.55
N SER A 235 -21.74 10.88 13.56
CA SER A 235 -22.31 10.29 14.78
C SER A 235 -21.33 9.43 15.57
N ALA A 236 -20.13 9.15 15.05
CA ALA A 236 -19.13 8.33 15.74
C ALA A 236 -18.57 9.07 16.96
N SER A 237 -18.44 8.34 18.07
CA SER A 237 -18.00 8.86 19.36
C SER A 237 -16.78 8.09 19.89
N ILE A 238 -15.97 8.77 20.73
CA ILE A 238 -14.82 8.14 21.40
C ILE A 238 -15.27 7.08 22.42
N GLU A 239 -16.45 7.22 22.99
CA GLU A 239 -17.02 6.28 23.96
C GLU A 239 -17.29 4.89 23.35
N GLU A 240 -17.40 4.79 22.04
CA GLU A 240 -17.54 3.52 21.31
C GLU A 240 -16.21 2.78 21.11
N LEU A 241 -15.08 3.47 21.26
CA LEU A 241 -13.76 2.92 20.97
C LEU A 241 -13.42 1.66 21.79
N PRO A 242 -13.68 1.58 23.10
CA PRO A 242 -13.39 0.38 23.88
C PRO A 242 -14.14 -0.87 23.37
N GLU A 243 -15.41 -0.72 23.00
CA GLU A 243 -16.19 -1.84 22.45
C GLU A 243 -15.63 -2.29 21.08
N ARG A 244 -15.24 -1.35 20.21
CA ARG A 244 -14.62 -1.68 18.91
C ARG A 244 -13.28 -2.39 19.08
N ARG A 245 -12.47 -2.00 20.06
CA ARG A 245 -11.20 -2.67 20.38
C ARG A 245 -11.43 -4.10 20.85
N LYS A 246 -12.41 -4.30 21.73
CA LYS A 246 -12.79 -5.65 22.19
C LYS A 246 -13.19 -6.56 21.01
N VAL A 247 -13.88 -6.02 20.00
CA VAL A 247 -14.21 -6.77 18.78
C VAL A 247 -12.95 -7.22 18.04
N LEU A 248 -11.92 -6.35 17.94
CA LEU A 248 -10.63 -6.72 17.32
C LEU A 248 -9.93 -7.84 18.12
N GLU A 249 -9.86 -7.70 19.44
CA GLU A 249 -9.24 -8.70 20.33
C GLU A 249 -9.95 -10.06 20.20
N MET A 250 -11.28 -10.09 20.26
CA MET A 250 -12.06 -11.31 20.08
C MET A 250 -11.84 -11.94 18.70
N TYR A 251 -11.75 -11.14 17.66
CA TYR A 251 -11.45 -11.62 16.30
C TYR A 251 -10.08 -12.30 16.25
N LEU A 252 -9.04 -11.66 16.81
CA LEU A 252 -7.69 -12.21 16.85
C LEU A 252 -7.61 -13.52 17.64
N GLU A 253 -8.30 -13.59 18.80
CA GLU A 253 -8.38 -14.83 19.60
C GLU A 253 -9.03 -15.97 18.82
N GLN A 254 -10.14 -15.71 18.12
CA GLN A 254 -10.85 -16.69 17.30
C GLN A 254 -10.02 -17.21 16.11
N HIS A 255 -9.09 -16.40 15.61
CA HIS A 255 -8.26 -16.72 14.44
C HIS A 255 -6.79 -17.00 14.80
N SER A 256 -6.51 -17.26 16.08
CA SER A 256 -5.14 -17.49 16.59
C SER A 256 -4.43 -18.68 15.90
N GLU A 257 -5.15 -19.70 15.45
CA GLU A 257 -4.59 -20.80 14.69
C GLU A 257 -4.03 -20.34 13.33
N THR A 258 -4.76 -19.50 12.61
CA THR A 258 -4.29 -18.93 11.34
C THR A 258 -3.05 -18.05 11.54
N LEU A 259 -3.01 -17.33 12.66
CA LEU A 259 -1.91 -16.43 13.05
C LEU A 259 -0.77 -17.13 13.80
N SER A 260 -0.75 -18.48 13.88
CA SER A 260 0.20 -19.22 14.72
C SER A 260 1.68 -18.96 14.38
N SER A 261 2.00 -18.54 13.16
CA SER A 261 3.36 -18.14 12.75
C SER A 261 3.74 -16.70 13.13
N TYR A 262 2.80 -15.90 13.66
CA TYR A 262 3.02 -14.51 14.02
C TYR A 262 2.75 -14.27 15.51
N PRO A 263 3.51 -13.40 16.16
CA PRO A 263 3.28 -13.09 17.55
C PRO A 263 1.99 -12.27 17.73
N MET A 264 1.05 -12.82 18.48
CA MET A 264 -0.21 -12.16 18.82
C MET A 264 -0.03 -10.97 19.76
N GLN A 265 1.05 -10.94 20.54
CA GLN A 265 1.38 -9.89 21.50
C GLN A 265 2.69 -9.21 21.13
N ARG A 266 2.87 -7.99 21.61
CA ARG A 266 4.10 -7.22 21.45
C ARG A 266 5.32 -8.03 21.89
N GLN A 267 6.38 -7.99 21.07
CA GLN A 267 7.64 -8.70 21.30
C GLN A 267 8.80 -7.72 21.44
N ASP A 268 9.95 -8.23 21.91
CA ASP A 268 11.16 -7.43 22.08
C ASP A 268 12.04 -7.40 20.79
N TRP A 269 11.84 -8.29 19.83
CA TRP A 269 12.48 -8.34 18.51
C TRP A 269 14.02 -8.18 18.47
N LYS A 270 14.72 -8.30 19.60
CA LYS A 270 16.18 -8.07 19.71
C LYS A 270 17.00 -8.85 18.71
N ASN A 271 16.61 -10.12 18.47
CA ASN A 271 17.33 -10.98 17.51
C ASN A 271 17.18 -10.47 16.08
N LEU A 272 15.99 -10.00 15.70
CA LEU A 272 15.73 -9.44 14.38
C LEU A 272 16.59 -8.19 14.14
N PHE A 273 16.60 -7.26 15.08
CA PHE A 273 17.41 -6.03 15.00
C PHE A 273 18.92 -6.29 15.03
N LYS A 274 19.37 -7.30 15.81
CA LYS A 274 20.80 -7.67 15.89
C LYS A 274 21.35 -8.16 14.55
N LEU A 275 20.54 -8.81 13.74
CA LEU A 275 20.95 -9.36 12.45
C LEU A 275 20.95 -8.33 11.32
N LEU A 276 20.26 -7.20 11.48
CA LEU A 276 20.09 -6.21 10.43
C LEU A 276 21.41 -5.71 9.82
N PRO A 277 22.47 -5.35 10.59
CA PRO A 277 23.72 -4.85 10.01
C PRO A 277 24.45 -5.83 9.08
N GLN A 278 24.15 -7.13 9.19
CA GLN A 278 24.75 -8.19 8.37
C GLN A 278 23.95 -8.47 7.10
N ARG A 279 22.76 -7.87 6.96
CA ARG A 279 21.77 -8.18 5.91
C ARG A 279 21.46 -7.01 4.99
N VAL A 280 21.97 -5.82 5.32
CA VAL A 280 21.73 -4.61 4.52
C VAL A 280 22.82 -4.42 3.48
N ASP A 281 22.39 -4.04 2.29
CA ASP A 281 23.25 -3.41 1.30
C ASP A 281 23.28 -1.90 1.53
N ILE A 282 24.43 -1.27 1.27
CA ILE A 282 24.67 0.15 1.55
C ILE A 282 24.99 0.86 0.26
N GLY A 283 24.31 1.98 -0.01
CA GLY A 283 24.51 2.76 -1.22
C GLY A 283 23.80 4.10 -1.21
N LYS A 284 23.90 4.82 -2.31
CA LYS A 284 23.06 6.00 -2.56
C LYS A 284 21.72 5.53 -3.10
N GLY A 285 20.63 6.08 -2.58
CA GLY A 285 19.28 5.82 -3.02
C GLY A 285 18.61 7.12 -3.44
N HIS A 286 17.71 7.03 -4.41
CA HIS A 286 16.82 8.12 -4.82
C HIS A 286 15.37 7.64 -4.70
N PHE A 287 14.53 8.45 -4.10
CA PHE A 287 13.11 8.16 -3.98
C PHE A 287 12.33 8.92 -5.07
N LEU A 288 11.57 8.16 -5.85
CA LEU A 288 10.76 8.68 -6.93
C LEU A 288 9.29 8.36 -6.69
N GLN A 289 8.43 9.33 -6.88
CA GLN A 289 6.98 9.13 -6.82
C GLN A 289 6.25 10.16 -7.68
N ASP A 290 5.05 9.80 -8.13
CA ASP A 290 4.12 10.78 -8.65
C ASP A 290 3.60 11.68 -7.52
N ILE A 291 3.26 12.92 -7.86
CA ILE A 291 2.59 13.83 -6.93
C ILE A 291 1.09 13.49 -6.87
N PRO A 292 0.43 13.75 -5.74
CA PRO A 292 -1.01 13.59 -5.64
C PRO A 292 -1.71 14.37 -6.76
N VAL A 293 -2.59 13.70 -7.50
CA VAL A 293 -3.30 14.34 -8.61
C VAL A 293 -4.26 15.39 -8.04
N SER A 294 -4.08 16.67 -8.43
CA SER A 294 -5.05 17.72 -8.20
C SER A 294 -6.23 17.56 -9.17
N HIS A 295 -7.34 18.29 -8.95
CA HIS A 295 -8.52 18.23 -9.83
C HIS A 295 -8.22 18.55 -11.30
N ASP A 296 -7.13 19.20 -11.59
CA ASP A 296 -6.69 19.63 -12.94
C ASP A 296 -5.78 18.62 -13.67
N GLY A 297 -5.44 17.49 -13.06
CA GLY A 297 -4.99 16.28 -13.77
C GLY A 297 -3.57 16.32 -14.35
N ARG A 298 -2.60 16.95 -13.69
CA ARG A 298 -1.23 17.05 -14.22
C ARG A 298 -0.25 16.04 -13.65
N GLU A 299 0.47 15.44 -14.57
CA GLU A 299 1.82 14.87 -14.64
C GLU A 299 2.09 13.53 -13.93
N LEU A 300 2.16 12.50 -14.78
CA LEU A 300 2.84 11.23 -14.49
C LEU A 300 4.34 11.39 -14.74
N LYS A 301 5.11 11.86 -13.77
CA LYS A 301 6.57 12.03 -13.88
C LYS A 301 7.33 10.72 -13.68
N LEU A 302 6.73 9.75 -12.97
CA LEU A 302 7.40 8.49 -12.64
C LEU A 302 7.76 7.68 -13.89
N VAL A 303 6.91 7.68 -14.91
CA VAL A 303 7.17 6.97 -16.18
C VAL A 303 8.40 7.54 -16.89
N ASP A 304 8.49 8.88 -17.02
CA ASP A 304 9.62 9.55 -17.66
C ASP A 304 10.94 9.28 -16.91
N MET A 305 10.87 9.23 -15.56
CA MET A 305 12.04 8.95 -14.74
C MET A 305 12.48 7.48 -14.84
N ILE A 306 11.54 6.53 -14.95
CA ILE A 306 11.84 5.11 -15.20
C ILE A 306 12.49 4.95 -16.58
N ASP A 307 11.98 5.62 -17.60
CA ASP A 307 12.57 5.59 -18.94
C ASP A 307 14.00 6.16 -18.96
N GLN A 308 14.26 7.24 -18.23
CA GLN A 308 15.61 7.78 -18.06
C GLN A 308 16.55 6.76 -17.41
N ILE A 309 16.15 6.15 -16.26
CA ILE A 309 16.96 5.15 -15.55
C ILE A 309 17.20 3.92 -16.44
N ALA A 310 16.18 3.46 -17.17
CA ALA A 310 16.32 2.38 -18.14
C ALA A 310 17.30 2.75 -19.24
N GLY A 311 17.26 4.01 -19.71
CA GLY A 311 18.18 4.55 -20.71
C GLY A 311 19.66 4.53 -20.31
N GLU A 312 19.96 4.57 -19.03
CA GLU A 312 21.31 4.51 -18.45
C GLU A 312 21.84 3.06 -18.30
N SER A 313 21.04 2.04 -18.60
CA SER A 313 21.47 0.64 -18.54
C SER A 313 22.51 0.32 -19.61
N HIS A 314 23.58 -0.42 -19.24
CA HIS A 314 24.67 -0.76 -20.14
C HIS A 314 24.81 -2.27 -20.42
N GLU A 315 24.40 -3.13 -19.50
CA GLU A 315 24.56 -4.58 -19.60
C GLU A 315 23.23 -5.33 -19.60
N GLU A 316 22.40 -5.09 -18.58
CA GLU A 316 21.15 -5.82 -18.39
C GLU A 316 20.08 -4.91 -17.78
N LEU A 317 18.84 -5.05 -18.29
CA LEU A 317 17.63 -4.45 -17.73
C LEU A 317 16.61 -5.55 -17.44
N ILE A 318 16.23 -5.70 -16.18
CA ILE A 318 15.22 -6.69 -15.75
C ILE A 318 13.96 -5.96 -15.33
N LEU A 319 12.86 -6.23 -16.02
CA LEU A 319 11.54 -5.68 -15.72
C LEU A 319 10.65 -6.79 -15.16
N VAL A 320 10.17 -6.61 -13.92
CA VAL A 320 9.26 -7.56 -13.27
C VAL A 320 7.94 -6.86 -12.98
N SER A 321 6.87 -7.35 -13.60
CA SER A 321 5.53 -6.79 -13.40
C SER A 321 4.46 -7.86 -13.57
N PRO A 322 3.49 -7.98 -12.65
CA PRO A 322 2.41 -8.97 -12.79
C PRO A 322 1.51 -8.68 -14.01
N TYR A 323 1.48 -7.42 -14.47
CA TYR A 323 0.59 -6.93 -15.54
C TYR A 323 1.39 -6.09 -16.53
N PHE A 324 2.18 -6.74 -17.38
CA PHE A 324 3.03 -6.05 -18.33
C PHE A 324 2.27 -5.69 -19.62
N ILE A 325 1.74 -4.49 -19.69
CA ILE A 325 1.05 -3.93 -20.87
C ILE A 325 1.84 -2.71 -21.33
N PRO A 326 2.80 -2.88 -22.26
CA PRO A 326 3.65 -1.79 -22.70
C PRO A 326 2.89 -0.78 -23.57
N THR A 327 3.27 0.49 -23.46
CA THR A 327 2.95 1.52 -24.46
C THR A 327 3.84 1.35 -25.70
N GLU A 328 3.48 1.97 -26.81
CA GLU A 328 4.35 1.94 -28.01
C GLU A 328 5.72 2.58 -27.69
N GLY A 329 5.77 3.70 -26.94
CA GLY A 329 7.02 4.33 -26.50
C GLY A 329 7.90 3.41 -25.66
N LEU A 330 7.32 2.61 -24.75
CA LEU A 330 8.10 1.62 -23.99
C LEU A 330 8.65 0.51 -24.89
N LEU A 331 7.91 0.08 -25.91
CA LEU A 331 8.41 -0.91 -26.89
C LEU A 331 9.56 -0.34 -27.72
N GLU A 332 9.49 0.92 -28.12
CA GLU A 332 10.57 1.64 -28.81
C GLU A 332 11.81 1.77 -27.92
N SER A 333 11.64 2.16 -26.66
CA SER A 333 12.72 2.21 -25.66
C SER A 333 13.39 0.84 -25.45
N ILE A 334 12.61 -0.24 -25.35
CA ILE A 334 13.14 -1.61 -25.27
C ILE A 334 13.98 -1.94 -26.51
N ALA A 335 13.48 -1.66 -27.72
CA ALA A 335 14.20 -1.94 -28.96
C ALA A 335 15.52 -1.13 -29.05
N GLU A 336 15.51 0.11 -28.58
CA GLU A 336 16.73 0.95 -28.53
C GLU A 336 17.76 0.35 -27.57
N GLN A 337 17.35 -0.06 -26.33
CA GLN A 337 18.25 -0.71 -25.37
C GLN A 337 18.89 -1.97 -25.96
N VAL A 338 18.07 -2.83 -26.59
CA VAL A 338 18.56 -4.06 -27.23
C VAL A 338 19.55 -3.72 -28.38
N SER A 339 19.28 -2.69 -29.18
CA SER A 339 20.19 -2.26 -30.25
C SER A 339 21.54 -1.77 -29.72
N ARG A 340 21.60 -1.27 -28.51
CA ARG A 340 22.83 -0.87 -27.80
C ARG A 340 23.56 -2.05 -27.15
N GLY A 341 23.01 -3.28 -27.25
CA GLY A 341 23.60 -4.49 -26.68
C GLY A 341 23.16 -4.79 -25.26
N VAL A 342 22.20 -4.05 -24.71
CA VAL A 342 21.64 -4.31 -23.37
C VAL A 342 20.71 -5.52 -23.43
N LYS A 343 20.89 -6.48 -22.52
CA LYS A 343 19.96 -7.61 -22.38
C LYS A 343 18.70 -7.16 -21.65
N VAL A 344 17.58 -7.10 -22.34
CA VAL A 344 16.29 -6.75 -21.73
C VAL A 344 15.51 -8.02 -21.41
N LYS A 345 15.28 -8.27 -20.12
CA LYS A 345 14.50 -9.42 -19.61
C LYS A 345 13.20 -8.93 -18.99
N ILE A 346 12.10 -9.55 -19.35
CA ILE A 346 10.76 -9.20 -18.84
C ILE A 346 10.15 -10.44 -18.20
N LEU A 347 9.82 -10.36 -16.90
CA LEU A 347 9.07 -11.38 -16.18
C LEU A 347 7.68 -10.87 -15.85
N THR A 348 6.65 -11.59 -16.30
CA THR A 348 5.23 -11.24 -16.04
C THR A 348 4.40 -12.45 -15.64
N GLY A 349 3.14 -12.23 -15.23
CA GLY A 349 2.23 -13.31 -14.86
C GLY A 349 1.77 -14.13 -16.08
N SER A 350 1.77 -15.45 -15.96
CA SER A 350 1.11 -16.35 -16.92
C SER A 350 -0.42 -16.31 -16.73
N LEU A 351 -1.16 -16.97 -17.61
CA LEU A 351 -2.61 -17.12 -17.44
C LEU A 351 -2.99 -17.80 -16.13
N GLY A 352 -2.24 -18.81 -15.71
CA GLY A 352 -2.51 -19.55 -14.48
C GLY A 352 -2.05 -18.87 -13.19
N SER A 353 -1.07 -17.95 -13.27
CA SER A 353 -0.56 -17.19 -12.13
C SER A 353 -1.14 -15.80 -12.01
N ASN A 354 -2.15 -15.45 -12.81
CA ASN A 354 -2.75 -14.13 -12.85
C ASN A 354 -4.18 -14.17 -12.29
N ASN A 355 -4.46 -13.30 -11.33
CA ASN A 355 -5.79 -13.16 -10.71
C ASN A 355 -6.76 -12.26 -11.52
N HIS A 356 -6.28 -11.64 -12.61
CA HIS A 356 -7.08 -10.76 -13.49
C HIS A 356 -7.03 -11.23 -14.94
N THR A 357 -7.90 -12.18 -15.31
CA THR A 357 -7.95 -12.77 -16.67
C THR A 357 -8.16 -11.75 -17.79
N ALA A 358 -8.90 -10.67 -17.53
CA ALA A 358 -9.09 -9.58 -18.50
C ALA A 358 -7.77 -8.86 -18.81
N VAL A 359 -6.95 -8.60 -17.80
CA VAL A 359 -5.63 -7.96 -17.94
C VAL A 359 -4.69 -8.88 -18.72
N HIS A 360 -4.68 -10.18 -18.41
CA HIS A 360 -3.89 -11.16 -19.14
C HIS A 360 -4.31 -11.27 -20.61
N SER A 361 -5.61 -11.22 -20.91
CA SER A 361 -6.13 -11.20 -22.28
C SER A 361 -5.65 -10.00 -23.07
N HIS A 362 -5.47 -8.85 -22.41
CA HIS A 362 -4.90 -7.65 -23.03
C HIS A 362 -3.41 -7.80 -23.26
N TYR A 363 -2.64 -8.25 -22.27
CA TYR A 363 -1.20 -8.52 -22.38
C TYR A 363 -0.84 -9.48 -23.52
N ARG A 364 -1.62 -10.55 -23.74
CA ARG A 364 -1.40 -11.53 -24.84
C ARG A 364 -1.19 -10.89 -26.21
N LYS A 365 -1.83 -9.75 -26.47
CA LYS A 365 -1.73 -9.02 -27.74
C LYS A 365 -0.33 -8.42 -27.96
N TYR A 366 0.40 -8.17 -26.88
CA TYR A 366 1.72 -7.54 -26.91
C TYR A 366 2.89 -8.52 -26.95
N ARG A 367 2.69 -9.81 -26.65
CA ARG A 367 3.78 -10.82 -26.63
C ARG A 367 4.66 -10.76 -27.86
N ARG A 368 4.04 -10.76 -29.07
CA ARG A 368 4.79 -10.71 -30.32
C ARG A 368 5.56 -9.41 -30.51
N LYS A 369 4.99 -8.29 -30.10
CA LYS A 369 5.64 -6.98 -30.18
C LYS A 369 6.84 -6.90 -29.22
N ILE A 370 6.71 -7.40 -27.99
CA ILE A 370 7.78 -7.47 -26.99
C ILE A 370 8.95 -8.30 -27.53
N LEU A 371 8.68 -9.50 -28.06
CA LEU A 371 9.70 -10.36 -28.65
C LEU A 371 10.32 -9.75 -29.92
N ALA A 372 9.53 -9.05 -30.73
CA ALA A 372 10.02 -8.36 -31.91
C ALA A 372 10.94 -7.15 -31.57
N ALA A 373 10.71 -6.53 -30.40
CA ALA A 373 11.61 -5.50 -29.85
C ALA A 373 12.94 -6.08 -29.33
N GLY A 374 13.09 -7.42 -29.32
CA GLY A 374 14.33 -8.11 -28.95
C GLY A 374 14.44 -8.46 -27.46
N ALA A 375 13.41 -8.23 -26.65
CA ALA A 375 13.44 -8.60 -25.25
C ALA A 375 13.25 -10.12 -25.04
N GLU A 376 13.88 -10.66 -24.00
CA GLU A 376 13.61 -12.00 -23.48
C GLU A 376 12.36 -11.93 -22.60
N LEU A 377 11.32 -12.71 -22.94
CA LEU A 377 10.03 -12.69 -22.23
C LEU A 377 9.82 -13.98 -21.45
N TYR A 378 9.63 -13.83 -20.15
CA TYR A 378 9.38 -14.92 -19.21
C TYR A 378 7.98 -14.78 -18.59
N GLU A 379 7.28 -15.89 -18.43
CA GLU A 379 5.99 -15.94 -17.73
C GLU A 379 6.10 -16.81 -16.48
N PHE A 380 5.65 -16.26 -15.34
CA PHE A 380 5.69 -16.97 -14.07
C PHE A 380 4.76 -18.17 -14.09
N ARG A 381 5.26 -19.35 -13.74
CA ARG A 381 4.47 -20.60 -13.74
C ARG A 381 3.49 -20.61 -12.55
N HIS A 382 2.29 -21.10 -12.78
CA HIS A 382 1.28 -21.32 -11.74
C HIS A 382 1.55 -22.56 -10.87
N ASP A 383 2.39 -23.49 -11.36
CA ASP A 383 2.82 -24.72 -10.73
C ASP A 383 4.33 -24.71 -10.43
N PRO A 384 4.82 -23.82 -9.57
CA PRO A 384 6.25 -23.73 -9.27
C PRO A 384 6.74 -25.00 -8.58
N SER A 385 8.02 -25.36 -8.78
CA SER A 385 8.65 -26.47 -8.08
C SER A 385 8.63 -26.25 -6.55
N GLU A 386 8.77 -27.32 -5.76
CA GLU A 386 8.81 -27.23 -4.29
C GLU A 386 9.89 -26.26 -3.79
N HIS A 387 11.06 -26.24 -4.44
CA HIS A 387 12.13 -25.31 -4.11
C HIS A 387 11.69 -23.83 -4.29
N ILE A 388 10.97 -23.51 -5.35
CA ILE A 388 10.46 -22.16 -5.59
C ILE A 388 9.34 -21.82 -4.60
N ARG A 389 8.53 -22.79 -4.18
CA ARG A 389 7.52 -22.61 -3.12
C ARG A 389 8.17 -22.27 -1.80
N ALA A 390 9.20 -23.02 -1.40
CA ALA A 390 9.93 -22.82 -0.15
C ALA A 390 10.60 -21.43 -0.03
N ILE A 391 10.94 -20.77 -1.15
CA ILE A 391 11.48 -19.39 -1.13
C ILE A 391 10.36 -18.35 -0.91
N SER A 392 9.09 -18.71 -1.15
CA SER A 392 7.94 -17.80 -1.07
C SER A 392 7.17 -17.89 0.25
N ASP A 393 7.38 -18.96 0.98
CA ASP A 393 6.80 -19.23 2.30
C ASP A 393 7.77 -18.76 3.40
#